data_e74dfe58cf5ee1f8456d80acf4b8f909
#
_entry.id   e74dfe58cf5ee1f8456d80acf4b8f909
#
_cell.length_a   1.000
_cell.length_b   1.000
_cell.length_c   1.000
_cell.angle_alpha   90.00
_cell.angle_beta   90.00
_cell.angle_gamma   90.00
#
_symmetry.space_group_name_H-M   'P 1'
#
loop_
_entity.id
_entity.type
_entity.pdbx_description
1 polymer ?
#
loop_
_entity_poly.entity_id
_entity_poly.type
_entity_poly.pdbx_seq_one_letter_code
_entity_poly.pdbx_strand_id
1 'polypeptide(L)'
;MTQKTDSEMQAKQGVSAPARAEPVQHEYHMHIAADGRWFHEGSPIDRIQLVTLFASVLSCDEDGVYWLRTPVEYGRISVEDAPFVITAVELRMVAEHEQLVMTDNIGRTHMIGKEVPLVMKTGSAGDERPYIMLEKGLSALVSRPVFYELAE
;
A
#
# COMPACT_ATOMS: atom_id res chain seq x y z
N MET A 1 47.78 -24.43 16.29
CA MET A 1 47.27 -24.26 16.45
C MET A 1 46.88 -23.12 16.57
N THR A 2 46.64 -22.66 16.54
CA THR A 2 46.30 -21.57 16.70
C THR A 2 45.36 -21.12 15.86
N GLN A 3 44.89 -21.71 15.04
CA GLN A 3 43.94 -21.35 14.23
C GLN A 3 42.79 -20.97 14.84
N LYS A 4 42.56 -21.31 15.83
CA LYS A 4 41.43 -21.00 16.42
C LYS A 4 41.28 -19.59 16.50
N THR A 5 42.22 -18.91 16.54
CA THR A 5 42.03 -17.54 16.72
C THR A 5 41.40 -17.04 15.52
N ASP A 6 41.70 -17.51 14.39
CA ASP A 6 41.05 -17.01 13.29
C ASP A 6 39.69 -17.35 13.34
N SER A 7 39.33 -18.41 13.82
CA SER A 7 37.97 -18.72 13.84
C SER A 7 37.28 -17.75 14.72
N GLU A 8 37.88 -17.30 15.72
CA GLU A 8 37.20 -16.41 16.47
C GLU A 8 37.09 -15.15 15.79
N MET A 9 38.03 -14.73 15.11
CA MET A 9 37.85 -13.55 14.47
C MET A 9 36.81 -13.63 13.50
N GLN A 10 36.69 -14.67 12.81
CA GLN A 10 35.61 -14.72 11.92
C GLN A 10 34.38 -14.70 12.61
N ALA A 11 34.29 -15.17 13.72
CA ALA A 11 33.07 -15.16 14.46
C ALA A 11 32.70 -13.75 14.63
N LYS A 12 33.59 -12.87 14.79
CA LYS A 12 33.22 -11.61 15.02
C LYS A 12 32.74 -11.01 13.84
N GLN A 13 33.31 -11.20 12.78
CA GLN A 13 32.76 -10.56 11.70
C GLN A 13 31.54 -11.15 11.39
N GLY A 14 31.28 -12.25 11.78
CA GLY A 14 30.01 -12.83 11.54
C GLY A 14 28.95 -11.99 12.05
N VAL A 15 29.26 -11.13 12.91
CA VAL A 15 28.26 -10.33 13.46
C VAL A 15 27.54 -9.61 12.42
N SER A 16 28.19 -9.17 11.40
CA SER A 16 27.44 -8.46 10.45
C SER A 16 26.64 -9.37 9.59
N ALA A 17 26.93 -10.60 9.58
CA ALA A 17 26.18 -11.48 8.75
C ALA A 17 24.72 -11.44 9.03
N PRO A 18 24.29 -11.28 10.22
CA PRO A 18 22.88 -11.30 10.50
C PRO A 18 22.16 -10.25 9.71
N ALA A 19 22.83 -9.24 9.34
CA ALA A 19 22.17 -8.24 8.62
C ALA A 19 21.71 -8.80 7.31
N ARG A 20 22.20 -9.94 6.92
CA ARG A 20 21.76 -10.51 5.74
C ARG A 20 20.77 -11.56 5.93
N ALA A 21 20.25 -11.73 7.10
CA ALA A 21 19.27 -12.75 7.35
C ALA A 21 18.10 -12.51 6.42
N GLU A 22 17.52 -13.56 5.92
CA GLU A 22 16.39 -13.45 5.04
C GLU A 22 15.14 -13.05 5.80
N PRO A 23 14.26 -12.28 5.21
CA PRO A 23 13.00 -11.94 5.85
C PRO A 23 12.17 -13.20 6.07
N VAL A 24 11.39 -13.23 7.13
CA VAL A 24 10.57 -14.37 7.49
C VAL A 24 9.16 -14.15 6.98
N GLN A 25 8.57 -15.18 6.38
CA GLN A 25 7.22 -15.09 5.86
C GLN A 25 6.22 -15.36 6.98
N HIS A 26 5.18 -14.54 7.06
CA HIS A 26 4.15 -14.66 8.07
C HIS A 26 2.78 -14.73 7.43
N GLU A 27 1.82 -15.26 8.19
CA GLU A 27 0.42 -15.23 7.81
C GLU A 27 -0.21 -14.14 8.64
N TYR A 28 -0.50 -13.01 8.04
CA TYR A 28 -0.98 -11.88 8.83
C TYR A 28 -2.49 -11.91 9.09
N HIS A 29 -3.23 -12.66 8.29
CA HIS A 29 -4.70 -12.73 8.41
C HIS A 29 -5.32 -11.33 8.38
N MET A 30 -4.87 -10.52 7.45
CA MET A 30 -5.38 -9.17 7.28
C MET A 30 -6.16 -9.06 5.99
N HIS A 31 -7.15 -8.17 5.98
CA HIS A 31 -8.03 -7.98 4.84
C HIS A 31 -8.39 -6.52 4.71
N ILE A 32 -8.43 -6.00 3.48
CA ILE A 32 -8.93 -4.67 3.21
C ILE A 32 -10.23 -4.83 2.46
N ALA A 33 -11.32 -4.30 3.02
CA ALA A 33 -12.62 -4.42 2.41
C ALA A 33 -12.78 -3.45 1.25
N ALA A 34 -13.84 -3.61 0.47
CA ALA A 34 -14.10 -2.77 -0.70
C ALA A 34 -14.21 -1.30 -0.35
N ASP A 35 -14.62 -0.97 0.87
CA ASP A 35 -14.74 0.42 1.30
C ASP A 35 -13.42 0.97 1.87
N GLY A 36 -12.35 0.20 1.83
CA GLY A 36 -11.05 0.64 2.28
C GLY A 36 -10.75 0.37 3.74
N ARG A 37 -11.67 -0.24 4.49
CA ARG A 37 -11.44 -0.51 5.90
C ARG A 37 -10.54 -1.73 6.05
N TRP A 38 -9.64 -1.67 7.01
CA TRP A 38 -8.71 -2.76 7.29
C TRP A 38 -9.20 -3.62 8.45
N PHE A 39 -9.00 -4.92 8.32
CA PHE A 39 -9.40 -5.89 9.34
C PHE A 39 -8.25 -6.81 9.67
N HIS A 40 -8.17 -7.25 10.92
CA HIS A 40 -7.20 -8.24 11.36
C HIS A 40 -7.98 -9.35 12.05
N GLU A 41 -7.90 -10.55 11.48
CA GLU A 41 -8.62 -11.70 12.03
C GLU A 41 -10.10 -11.40 12.20
N GLY A 42 -10.67 -10.71 11.25
CA GLY A 42 -12.09 -10.41 11.24
C GLY A 42 -12.51 -9.19 12.03
N SER A 43 -11.59 -8.58 12.79
CA SER A 43 -11.91 -7.39 13.56
C SER A 43 -11.37 -6.14 12.92
N PRO A 44 -12.14 -5.05 12.90
CA PRO A 44 -11.65 -3.83 12.25
C PRO A 44 -10.47 -3.23 12.99
N ILE A 45 -9.53 -2.70 12.22
CA ILE A 45 -8.41 -1.98 12.79
C ILE A 45 -8.80 -0.52 12.78
N ASP A 46 -9.09 0.03 13.98
CA ASP A 46 -9.60 1.39 14.08
C ASP A 46 -8.53 2.46 14.25
N ARG A 47 -7.32 2.09 14.61
CA ARG A 47 -6.27 3.08 14.85
C ARG A 47 -5.65 3.49 13.53
N ILE A 48 -5.88 4.73 13.14
CA ILE A 48 -5.41 5.23 11.89
C ILE A 48 -3.89 5.20 11.80
N GLN A 49 -3.18 5.37 12.91
CA GLN A 49 -1.74 5.33 12.87
C GLN A 49 -1.25 3.94 12.46
N LEU A 50 -1.96 2.91 12.90
CA LEU A 50 -1.58 1.55 12.58
C LEU A 50 -1.86 1.25 11.12
N VAL A 51 -3.02 1.68 10.63
CA VAL A 51 -3.36 1.49 9.23
C VAL A 51 -2.37 2.23 8.34
N THR A 52 -1.99 3.45 8.72
CA THR A 52 -1.04 4.22 7.93
C THR A 52 0.32 3.53 7.88
N LEU A 53 0.72 2.92 8.99
CA LEU A 53 1.98 2.21 9.03
C LEU A 53 1.93 0.99 8.10
N PHE A 54 0.86 0.20 8.16
CA PHE A 54 0.74 -0.96 7.28
C PHE A 54 0.67 -0.51 5.82
N ALA A 55 -0.03 0.57 5.53
CA ALA A 55 -0.14 1.07 4.17
C ALA A 55 1.22 1.46 3.60
N SER A 56 2.14 1.91 4.46
CA SER A 56 3.45 2.34 4.01
C SER A 56 4.32 1.17 3.54
N VAL A 57 4.00 -0.06 3.95
CA VAL A 57 4.76 -1.24 3.54
C VAL A 57 3.95 -2.15 2.62
N LEU A 58 2.83 -1.67 2.11
CA LEU A 58 1.97 -2.44 1.23
C LEU A 58 2.44 -2.31 -0.22
N SER A 59 2.35 -3.39 -0.97
CA SER A 59 2.62 -3.37 -2.40
C SER A 59 1.78 -4.44 -3.07
N CYS A 60 1.62 -4.35 -4.39
CA CYS A 60 0.91 -5.34 -5.17
C CYS A 60 1.84 -5.80 -6.27
N ASP A 61 2.02 -7.10 -6.44
CA ASP A 61 2.93 -7.62 -7.44
C ASP A 61 2.22 -7.78 -8.79
N GLU A 62 2.95 -8.28 -9.78
CA GLU A 62 2.41 -8.39 -11.13
C GLU A 62 1.29 -9.40 -11.22
N ASP A 63 1.19 -10.30 -10.28
CA ASP A 63 0.13 -11.29 -10.28
C ASP A 63 -1.10 -10.82 -9.52
N GLY A 64 -1.07 -9.59 -9.04
CA GLY A 64 -2.22 -9.05 -8.32
C GLY A 64 -2.24 -9.44 -6.85
N VAL A 65 -1.14 -9.93 -6.31
CA VAL A 65 -1.09 -10.35 -4.92
C VAL A 65 -0.57 -9.18 -4.08
N TYR A 66 -1.25 -8.89 -2.98
CA TYR A 66 -0.87 -7.80 -2.11
C TYR A 66 0.00 -8.29 -0.97
N TRP A 67 1.08 -7.57 -0.71
CA TRP A 67 2.08 -7.95 0.28
C TRP A 67 2.35 -6.83 1.26
N LEU A 68 2.58 -7.18 2.53
CA LEU A 68 3.19 -6.29 3.49
C LEU A 68 4.64 -6.76 3.62
N ARG A 69 5.59 -5.87 3.35
CA ARG A 69 7.00 -6.26 3.38
C ARG A 69 7.82 -5.28 4.18
N THR A 70 8.61 -5.80 5.11
CA THR A 70 9.59 -5.01 5.84
C THR A 70 10.93 -5.70 5.65
N PRO A 71 12.04 -5.11 6.09
CA PRO A 71 13.33 -5.79 5.96
C PRO A 71 13.41 -7.11 6.69
N VAL A 72 12.57 -7.35 7.70
CA VAL A 72 12.68 -8.57 8.51
C VAL A 72 11.55 -9.56 8.31
N GLU A 73 10.42 -9.15 7.73
CA GLU A 73 9.31 -10.07 7.55
C GLU A 73 8.42 -9.64 6.41
N TYR A 74 7.62 -10.55 5.92
CA TYR A 74 6.68 -10.22 4.85
C TYR A 74 5.54 -11.24 4.87
N GLY A 75 4.42 -10.87 4.29
CA GLY A 75 3.29 -11.78 4.17
C GLY A 75 2.25 -11.17 3.26
N ARG A 76 1.36 -12.01 2.76
CA ARG A 76 0.32 -11.53 1.87
C ARG A 76 -0.90 -11.17 2.68
N ILE A 77 -1.70 -10.26 2.13
CA ILE A 77 -2.99 -9.93 2.72
C ILE A 77 -4.02 -9.98 1.61
N SER A 78 -5.29 -10.02 1.96
CA SER A 78 -6.35 -10.03 0.96
C SER A 78 -6.92 -8.63 0.82
N VAL A 79 -7.29 -8.27 -0.41
CA VAL A 79 -7.85 -6.95 -0.71
C VAL A 79 -9.05 -7.21 -1.60
N GLU A 80 -10.20 -6.72 -1.17
CA GLU A 80 -11.43 -7.06 -1.87
C GLU A 80 -11.51 -6.37 -3.23
N ASP A 81 -11.13 -5.12 -3.33
CA ASP A 81 -11.18 -4.39 -4.59
C ASP A 81 -9.88 -3.59 -4.72
N ALA A 82 -9.84 -2.36 -4.22
CA ALA A 82 -8.62 -1.57 -4.21
C ALA A 82 -8.22 -1.35 -2.76
N PRO A 83 -6.93 -1.17 -2.47
CA PRO A 83 -6.51 -0.99 -1.09
C PRO A 83 -6.92 0.34 -0.49
N PHE A 84 -7.25 1.33 -1.33
CA PHE A 84 -7.63 2.64 -0.84
C PHE A 84 -8.87 3.13 -1.57
N VAL A 85 -9.57 4.10 -0.99
CA VAL A 85 -10.77 4.69 -1.57
C VAL A 85 -10.61 6.20 -1.52
N ILE A 86 -10.88 6.87 -2.63
CA ILE A 86 -10.82 8.33 -2.68
C ILE A 86 -12.12 8.87 -2.14
N THR A 87 -12.03 9.71 -1.12
CA THR A 87 -13.20 10.23 -0.42
C THR A 87 -13.44 11.72 -0.66
N ALA A 88 -12.48 12.42 -1.25
CA ALA A 88 -12.64 13.85 -1.52
C ALA A 88 -11.80 14.26 -2.71
N VAL A 89 -12.23 15.30 -3.41
CA VAL A 89 -11.48 15.85 -4.53
C VAL A 89 -11.60 17.34 -4.48
N GLU A 90 -10.53 18.03 -4.87
CA GLU A 90 -10.60 19.48 -4.98
C GLU A 90 -9.72 19.93 -6.13
N LEU A 91 -10.05 21.07 -6.69
CA LEU A 91 -9.25 21.67 -7.73
C LEU A 91 -8.41 22.73 -7.03
N ARG A 92 -7.11 22.66 -7.18
CA ARG A 92 -6.22 23.55 -6.44
C ARG A 92 -5.26 24.21 -7.42
N MET A 93 -4.91 25.46 -7.17
CA MET A 93 -3.93 26.15 -8.00
C MET A 93 -2.55 25.82 -7.47
N VAL A 94 -1.71 25.25 -8.34
CA VAL A 94 -0.35 24.92 -8.00
C VAL A 94 0.53 25.49 -9.10
N ALA A 95 1.41 26.42 -8.78
CA ALA A 95 2.31 27.05 -9.73
C ALA A 95 1.53 27.61 -10.93
N GLU A 96 0.42 28.28 -10.65
CA GLU A 96 -0.40 28.92 -11.67
C GLU A 96 -1.11 27.95 -12.61
N HIS A 97 -1.15 26.70 -12.29
CA HIS A 97 -1.91 25.72 -13.05
C HIS A 97 -2.95 25.08 -12.14
N GLU A 98 -4.10 24.75 -12.71
CA GLU A 98 -5.11 24.03 -11.96
C GLU A 98 -4.68 22.59 -11.82
N GLN A 99 -4.78 22.08 -10.61
CA GLN A 99 -4.37 20.74 -10.30
C GLN A 99 -5.48 20.01 -9.57
N LEU A 100 -5.83 18.84 -10.03
CA LEU A 100 -6.84 18.03 -9.38
C LEU A 100 -6.16 17.25 -8.27
N VAL A 101 -6.63 17.41 -7.03
CA VAL A 101 -6.04 16.76 -5.86
C VAL A 101 -7.09 15.89 -5.21
N MET A 102 -6.79 14.62 -5.02
CA MET A 102 -7.71 13.67 -4.41
C MET A 102 -7.20 13.21 -3.06
N THR A 103 -8.10 13.01 -2.11
CA THR A 103 -7.75 12.57 -0.76
C THR A 103 -8.29 11.17 -0.57
N ASP A 104 -7.46 10.27 -0.06
CA ASP A 104 -7.88 8.90 0.17
C ASP A 104 -8.41 8.71 1.60
N ASN A 105 -8.90 7.52 1.89
CA ASN A 105 -9.58 7.22 3.14
C ASN A 105 -8.66 7.19 4.37
N ILE A 106 -7.35 7.28 4.19
CA ILE A 106 -6.46 7.41 5.32
C ILE A 106 -5.83 8.79 5.37
N GLY A 107 -6.36 9.73 4.60
CA GLY A 107 -5.97 11.12 4.70
C GLY A 107 -4.82 11.56 3.82
N ARG A 108 -4.32 10.71 2.94
CA ARG A 108 -3.22 11.09 2.06
C ARG A 108 -3.77 11.74 0.82
N THR A 109 -3.02 12.69 0.26
CA THR A 109 -3.45 13.40 -0.94
C THR A 109 -2.64 12.95 -2.14
N HIS A 110 -3.27 12.95 -3.30
CA HIS A 110 -2.67 12.52 -4.54
C HIS A 110 -2.97 13.52 -5.62
N MET A 111 -1.94 14.00 -6.33
CA MET A 111 -2.14 14.93 -7.43
C MET A 111 -2.29 14.11 -8.69
N ILE A 112 -3.43 14.28 -9.36
CA ILE A 112 -3.75 13.47 -10.53
C ILE A 112 -2.98 13.99 -11.73
N GLY A 113 -2.36 13.10 -12.47
CA GLY A 113 -1.59 13.50 -13.64
C GLY A 113 -0.96 12.30 -14.29
N LYS A 114 0.18 12.53 -14.97
CA LYS A 114 0.80 11.48 -15.70
C LYS A 114 1.27 10.33 -14.81
N GLU A 115 1.78 10.64 -13.62
CA GLU A 115 2.29 9.61 -12.75
C GLU A 115 1.23 9.01 -11.84
N VAL A 116 0.09 9.67 -11.71
CA VAL A 116 -1.03 9.16 -10.93
C VAL A 116 -2.27 9.30 -11.80
N PRO A 117 -2.42 8.44 -12.81
CA PRO A 117 -3.52 8.60 -13.77
C PRO A 117 -4.83 8.06 -13.24
N LEU A 118 -5.91 8.67 -13.72
CA LEU A 118 -7.25 8.20 -13.46
C LEU A 118 -7.62 7.26 -14.60
N VAL A 119 -7.99 6.04 -14.30
CA VAL A 119 -8.33 5.05 -15.32
C VAL A 119 -9.63 4.35 -14.99
N MET A 120 -10.34 3.91 -16.00
CA MET A 120 -11.54 3.11 -15.82
C MET A 120 -11.13 1.65 -15.99
N LYS A 121 -11.49 0.80 -15.04
CA LYS A 121 -11.22 -0.61 -15.17
C LYS A 121 -12.25 -1.41 -14.42
N THR A 122 -12.34 -2.72 -14.70
CA THR A 122 -13.31 -3.58 -14.08
C THR A 122 -12.96 -3.80 -12.61
N GLY A 123 -13.90 -3.52 -11.73
CA GLY A 123 -13.71 -3.72 -10.30
C GLY A 123 -14.14 -5.11 -9.86
N SER A 124 -14.08 -5.36 -8.56
CA SER A 124 -14.39 -6.69 -8.03
C SER A 124 -15.85 -7.07 -8.25
N ALA A 125 -16.73 -6.09 -8.40
CA ALA A 125 -18.14 -6.40 -8.64
C ALA A 125 -18.44 -6.63 -10.11
N GLY A 126 -17.47 -6.55 -10.99
CA GLY A 126 -17.64 -6.86 -12.40
C GLY A 126 -18.03 -5.69 -13.28
N ASP A 127 -18.20 -4.50 -12.71
CA ASP A 127 -18.56 -3.32 -13.50
C ASP A 127 -17.35 -2.41 -13.63
N GLU A 128 -17.39 -1.52 -14.60
CA GLU A 128 -16.30 -0.59 -14.79
C GLU A 128 -16.38 0.52 -13.78
N ARG A 129 -15.25 0.83 -13.16
CA ARG A 129 -15.17 1.84 -12.12
C ARG A 129 -13.93 2.69 -12.28
N PRO A 130 -13.94 3.92 -11.76
CA PRO A 130 -12.78 4.80 -11.86
C PRO A 130 -11.78 4.52 -10.73
N TYR A 131 -10.52 4.41 -11.09
CA TYR A 131 -9.46 4.20 -10.12
C TYR A 131 -8.32 5.16 -10.42
N ILE A 132 -7.58 5.58 -9.40
CA ILE A 132 -6.31 6.25 -9.64
C ILE A 132 -5.21 5.23 -9.37
N MET A 133 -4.19 5.25 -10.21
CA MET A 133 -3.11 4.29 -10.12
C MET A 133 -1.96 4.90 -9.35
N LEU A 134 -1.49 4.19 -8.33
CA LEU A 134 -0.47 4.68 -7.42
C LEU A 134 0.81 3.89 -7.60
N GLU A 135 1.83 4.24 -6.84
CA GLU A 135 3.08 3.50 -6.93
C GLU A 135 2.96 2.13 -6.30
N LYS A 136 3.94 1.29 -6.54
CA LYS A 136 4.04 -0.06 -5.97
C LYS A 136 2.87 -0.96 -6.38
N GLY A 137 2.27 -0.70 -7.54
CA GLY A 137 1.15 -1.51 -8.02
C GLY A 137 -0.15 -1.27 -7.29
N LEU A 138 -0.23 -0.24 -6.45
CA LEU A 138 -1.43 0.03 -5.68
C LEU A 138 -2.40 0.90 -6.45
N SER A 139 -3.64 0.94 -6.00
CA SER A 139 -4.66 1.77 -6.62
C SER A 139 -5.65 2.25 -5.58
N ALA A 140 -6.43 3.25 -5.93
CA ALA A 140 -7.49 3.74 -5.07
C ALA A 140 -8.76 3.85 -5.90
N LEU A 141 -9.86 3.32 -5.37
CA LEU A 141 -11.15 3.43 -6.05
C LEU A 141 -11.72 4.82 -5.81
N VAL A 142 -12.12 5.50 -6.86
CA VAL A 142 -12.76 6.81 -6.71
C VAL A 142 -14.21 6.54 -6.31
N SER A 143 -14.62 7.03 -5.13
CA SER A 143 -15.96 6.75 -4.63
C SER A 143 -17.00 7.42 -5.51
N ARG A 144 -18.23 6.92 -5.46
CA ARG A 144 -19.31 7.46 -6.29
C ARG A 144 -19.51 8.95 -6.13
N PRO A 145 -19.63 9.45 -4.90
CA PRO A 145 -19.83 10.90 -4.74
C PRO A 145 -18.71 11.72 -5.38
N VAL A 146 -17.46 11.25 -5.26
CA VAL A 146 -16.34 11.98 -5.84
C VAL A 146 -16.40 11.90 -7.35
N PHE A 147 -16.76 10.73 -7.89
CA PHE A 147 -16.84 10.57 -9.33
C PHE A 147 -17.93 11.50 -9.89
N TYR A 148 -19.05 11.64 -9.19
CA TYR A 148 -20.09 12.53 -9.65
C TYR A 148 -19.65 13.99 -9.59
N GLU A 149 -18.83 14.34 -8.59
CA GLU A 149 -18.29 15.69 -8.54
C GLU A 149 -17.39 15.95 -9.75
N LEU A 150 -16.61 14.97 -10.17
CA LEU A 150 -15.75 15.15 -11.33
C LEU A 150 -16.55 15.33 -12.61
N ALA A 151 -17.71 14.73 -12.68
CA ALA A 151 -18.53 14.80 -13.89
C ALA A 151 -19.27 16.13 -14.04
N GLU A 152 -19.26 16.95 -13.01
CA GLU A 152 -19.89 18.27 -13.11
C GLU A 152 -18.98 19.33 -13.77
#